data_4687a6e3cd1da6f3bcbbb79040501a14
#
_entry.id   4687a6e3cd1da6f3bcbbb79040501a14
#
_cell.length_a   1.000
_cell.length_b   1.000
_cell.length_c   1.000
_cell.angle_alpha   90.00
_cell.angle_beta   90.00
_cell.angle_gamma   90.00
#
_symmetry.space_group_name_H-M   'P 1'
#
loop_
_entity.id
_entity.type
_entity.pdbx_description
1 polymer ?
#
loop_
_entity_poly.entity_id
_entity_poly.type
_entity_poly.pdbx_seq_one_letter_code
_entity_poly.pdbx_strand_id
1 'polypeptide(L)'
;MDLDEMTIGDIFKQSGYRTGAFGKWHNGMQFPYHPNGRGFDDFYGFCSGHWGNYFSPMLERNGEIVEGKGFCIDDFTTQAMDFMEKSKAKSQPFFTYLPYNTPHSPMQVPDEYWGRFSQKKLKMKTGDRHLRCALAMCENLDYNVGRVLAKLDQLEVAEN
;
A
#
# COMPACT_ATOMS: atom_id res chain seq x y z
N MET A 1 -18.60 1.04 -7.23
CA MET A 1 -19.04 0.08 -6.16
C MET A 1 -20.35 0.61 -5.62
N ASP A 2 -21.39 -0.21 -5.63
CA ASP A 2 -22.70 0.22 -5.15
C ASP A 2 -22.72 0.38 -3.63
N LEU A 3 -23.59 1.24 -3.09
CA LEU A 3 -23.57 1.56 -1.65
C LEU A 3 -24.23 0.48 -0.80
N ASP A 4 -25.08 -0.34 -1.37
CA ASP A 4 -25.71 -1.49 -0.73
C ASP A 4 -24.81 -2.74 -0.72
N GLU A 5 -23.69 -2.73 -1.46
CA GLU A 5 -22.68 -3.78 -1.40
C GLU A 5 -21.86 -3.68 -0.11
N MET A 6 -21.83 -4.78 0.64
CA MET A 6 -21.01 -4.90 1.83
C MET A 6 -19.55 -5.20 1.45
N THR A 7 -18.65 -4.33 1.85
CA THR A 7 -17.21 -4.52 1.57
C THR A 7 -16.56 -5.45 2.60
N ILE A 8 -15.39 -5.98 2.26
CA ILE A 8 -14.58 -6.74 3.21
C ILE A 8 -14.18 -5.88 4.43
N GLY A 9 -13.96 -4.58 4.24
CA GLY A 9 -13.73 -3.63 5.33
C GLY A 9 -14.92 -3.53 6.29
N ASP A 10 -16.15 -3.46 5.74
CA ASP A 10 -17.38 -3.43 6.54
C ASP A 10 -17.54 -4.72 7.36
N ILE A 11 -17.26 -5.88 6.77
CA ILE A 11 -17.35 -7.19 7.43
C ILE A 11 -16.39 -7.27 8.62
N PHE A 12 -15.11 -6.96 8.41
CA PHE A 12 -14.12 -6.98 9.49
C PHE A 12 -14.43 -5.96 10.58
N LYS A 13 -14.85 -4.75 10.20
CA LYS A 13 -15.25 -3.72 11.17
C LYS A 13 -16.44 -4.16 12.02
N GLN A 14 -17.48 -4.73 11.41
CA GLN A 14 -18.65 -5.27 12.14
C GLN A 14 -18.28 -6.46 13.03
N SER A 15 -17.22 -7.20 12.68
CA SER A 15 -16.68 -8.30 13.49
C SER A 15 -15.74 -7.86 14.61
N GLY A 16 -15.63 -6.54 14.87
CA GLY A 16 -14.84 -5.99 15.97
C GLY A 16 -13.35 -5.80 15.66
N TYR A 17 -12.94 -5.96 14.40
CA TYR A 17 -11.58 -5.68 13.98
C TYR A 17 -11.37 -4.17 13.80
N ARG A 18 -10.19 -3.69 14.15
CA ARG A 18 -9.72 -2.41 13.68
C ARG A 18 -9.27 -2.54 12.21
N THR A 19 -9.73 -1.66 11.35
CA THR A 19 -9.54 -1.79 9.90
C THR A 19 -8.69 -0.64 9.36
N GLY A 20 -7.71 -0.96 8.52
CA GLY A 20 -6.84 0.04 7.91
C GLY A 20 -6.57 -0.25 6.43
N ALA A 21 -6.53 0.80 5.60
CA ALA A 21 -6.18 0.73 4.19
C ALA A 21 -5.00 1.66 3.89
N PHE A 22 -3.93 1.13 3.26
CA PHE A 22 -2.68 1.84 3.03
C PHE A 22 -2.22 1.68 1.58
N GLY A 23 -2.44 2.70 0.74
CA GLY A 23 -2.09 2.68 -0.66
C GLY A 23 -3.17 3.25 -1.59
N LYS A 24 -3.35 2.62 -2.76
CA LYS A 24 -4.29 3.04 -3.80
C LYS A 24 -5.70 2.51 -3.55
N TRP A 25 -6.69 3.39 -3.48
CA TRP A 25 -8.08 2.97 -3.31
C TRP A 25 -8.83 2.70 -4.63
N HIS A 26 -8.94 3.68 -5.50
CA HIS A 26 -9.59 3.62 -6.83
C HIS A 26 -11.08 3.18 -6.85
N ASN A 27 -11.80 3.32 -5.76
CA ASN A 27 -13.22 2.94 -5.66
C ASN A 27 -14.15 4.12 -5.32
N GLY A 28 -13.65 5.34 -5.46
CA GLY A 28 -14.33 6.59 -5.19
C GLY A 28 -13.55 7.50 -4.24
N MET A 29 -13.58 8.80 -4.53
CA MET A 29 -12.75 9.80 -3.84
C MET A 29 -13.49 10.51 -2.71
N GLN A 30 -14.82 10.56 -2.79
CA GLN A 30 -15.66 11.30 -1.85
C GLN A 30 -16.48 10.35 -0.99
N PHE A 31 -16.78 10.77 0.23
CA PHE A 31 -17.73 10.05 1.08
C PHE A 31 -19.10 9.96 0.38
N PRO A 32 -19.80 8.82 0.42
CA PRO A 32 -19.52 7.61 1.19
C PRO A 32 -18.62 6.57 0.47
N TYR A 33 -18.09 6.86 -0.72
CA TYR A 33 -17.24 5.94 -1.51
C TYR A 33 -15.76 5.94 -1.07
N HIS A 34 -15.38 6.95 -0.28
CA HIS A 34 -14.07 7.03 0.34
C HIS A 34 -13.80 5.83 1.27
N PRO A 35 -12.54 5.36 1.45
CA PRO A 35 -12.24 4.22 2.33
C PRO A 35 -12.87 4.32 3.72
N ASN A 36 -12.86 5.49 4.34
CA ASN A 36 -13.49 5.70 5.66
C ASN A 36 -15.03 5.57 5.64
N GLY A 37 -15.65 5.69 4.47
CA GLY A 37 -17.09 5.41 4.26
C GLY A 37 -17.36 3.95 3.86
N ARG A 38 -16.31 3.12 3.68
CA ARG A 38 -16.38 1.74 3.19
C ARG A 38 -15.67 0.75 4.13
N GLY A 39 -15.83 0.98 5.43
CA GLY A 39 -15.44 0.04 6.46
C GLY A 39 -13.99 0.16 6.95
N PHE A 40 -13.21 1.17 6.54
CA PHE A 40 -11.86 1.37 7.03
C PHE A 40 -11.80 2.51 8.06
N ASP A 41 -11.26 2.22 9.25
CA ASP A 41 -11.09 3.19 10.34
C ASP A 41 -9.90 4.12 10.10
N ASP A 42 -8.85 3.61 9.44
CA ASP A 42 -7.64 4.36 9.11
C ASP A 42 -7.36 4.22 7.61
N PHE A 43 -7.12 5.33 6.94
CA PHE A 43 -6.72 5.37 5.54
C PHE A 43 -5.49 6.25 5.37
N TYR A 44 -4.50 5.74 4.64
CA TYR A 44 -3.33 6.49 4.21
C TYR A 44 -2.96 6.11 2.78
N GLY A 45 -3.03 7.05 1.85
CA GLY A 45 -2.75 6.77 0.45
C GLY A 45 -3.34 7.78 -0.50
N PHE A 46 -3.91 7.32 -1.61
CA PHE A 46 -4.62 8.14 -2.56
C PHE A 46 -5.85 7.42 -3.13
N CYS A 47 -6.91 8.18 -3.37
CA CYS A 47 -8.19 7.63 -3.83
C CYS A 47 -8.32 7.54 -5.35
N SER A 48 -7.49 8.25 -6.13
CA SER A 48 -7.55 8.26 -7.59
C SER A 48 -7.04 6.95 -8.22
N GLY A 49 -7.40 6.71 -9.48
CA GLY A 49 -6.96 5.55 -10.24
C GLY A 49 -5.50 5.62 -10.71
N HIS A 50 -4.90 6.79 -10.67
CA HIS A 50 -3.53 7.05 -11.11
C HIS A 50 -2.87 8.11 -10.23
N TRP A 51 -1.56 7.96 -9.98
CA TRP A 51 -0.76 8.94 -9.26
C TRP A 51 0.53 9.22 -10.01
N GLY A 52 0.86 10.50 -10.21
CA GLY A 52 1.94 10.91 -11.11
C GLY A 52 3.32 10.96 -10.46
N ASN A 53 3.41 10.94 -9.14
CA ASN A 53 4.66 10.98 -8.40
C ASN A 53 4.68 9.93 -7.30
N TYR A 54 5.78 9.16 -7.24
CA TYR A 54 5.97 8.10 -6.24
C TYR A 54 6.99 8.46 -5.16
N PHE A 55 7.67 9.61 -5.28
CA PHE A 55 8.64 10.09 -4.29
C PHE A 55 8.09 11.30 -3.55
N SER A 56 7.93 11.14 -2.23
CA SER A 56 7.32 12.13 -1.33
C SER A 56 6.06 12.78 -1.93
N PRO A 57 5.10 11.96 -2.38
CA PRO A 57 3.89 12.47 -3.02
C PRO A 57 2.98 13.15 -2.01
N MET A 58 2.15 14.07 -2.50
CA MET A 58 1.00 14.51 -1.72
C MET A 58 0.01 13.35 -1.63
N LEU A 59 -0.31 12.95 -0.42
CA LEU A 59 -1.21 11.84 -0.11
C LEU A 59 -2.37 12.34 0.76
N GLU A 60 -3.16 11.42 1.22
CA GLU A 60 -4.29 11.67 2.11
C GLU A 60 -4.20 10.76 3.34
N ARG A 61 -4.54 11.32 4.52
CA ARG A 61 -4.80 10.56 5.74
C ARG A 61 -6.18 10.93 6.27
N ASN A 62 -7.13 10.01 6.15
CA ASN A 62 -8.49 10.17 6.70
C ASN A 62 -9.17 11.49 6.28
N GLY A 63 -9.07 11.89 5.02
CA GLY A 63 -9.63 13.12 4.47
C GLY A 63 -8.72 14.34 4.51
N GLU A 64 -7.57 14.28 5.17
CA GLU A 64 -6.60 15.38 5.25
C GLU A 64 -5.42 15.16 4.31
N ILE A 65 -5.03 16.19 3.59
CA ILE A 65 -3.88 16.14 2.69
C ILE A 65 -2.59 16.15 3.52
N VAL A 66 -1.71 15.19 3.24
CA VAL A 66 -0.43 15.02 3.91
C VAL A 66 0.69 14.79 2.89
N GLU A 67 1.92 15.11 3.26
CA GLU A 67 3.09 14.79 2.45
C GLU A 67 3.59 13.38 2.80
N GLY A 68 3.75 12.52 1.78
CA GLY A 68 4.35 11.21 1.90
C GLY A 68 5.86 11.27 2.14
N LYS A 69 6.45 10.19 2.63
CA LYS A 69 7.86 10.11 2.98
C LYS A 69 8.63 9.14 2.10
N GLY A 70 9.52 9.67 1.27
CA GLY A 70 10.36 8.86 0.40
C GLY A 70 9.55 8.13 -0.69
N PHE A 71 9.89 6.89 -0.99
CA PHE A 71 9.17 6.11 -2.00
C PHE A 71 7.84 5.59 -1.44
N CYS A 72 6.75 5.85 -2.16
CA CYS A 72 5.39 5.65 -1.62
C CYS A 72 5.09 4.22 -1.18
N ILE A 73 5.67 3.19 -1.84
CA ILE A 73 5.49 1.78 -1.45
C ILE A 73 6.11 1.51 -0.08
N ASP A 74 7.32 2.04 0.15
CA ASP A 74 8.02 1.90 1.43
C ASP A 74 7.26 2.62 2.54
N ASP A 75 6.69 3.79 2.23
CA ASP A 75 5.90 4.59 3.16
C ASP A 75 4.57 3.91 3.49
N PHE A 76 3.81 3.45 2.49
CA PHE A 76 2.57 2.68 2.73
C PHE A 76 2.81 1.48 3.63
N THR A 77 3.88 0.74 3.37
CA THR A 77 4.28 -0.41 4.19
C THR A 77 4.59 0.01 5.62
N THR A 78 5.33 1.09 5.80
CA THR A 78 5.67 1.63 7.13
C THR A 78 4.41 2.03 7.89
N GLN A 79 3.48 2.75 7.26
CA GLN A 79 2.22 3.15 7.88
C GLN A 79 1.33 1.94 8.23
N ALA A 80 1.31 0.92 7.38
CA ALA A 80 0.61 -0.33 7.65
C ALA A 80 1.20 -1.07 8.86
N MET A 81 2.52 -1.19 8.94
CA MET A 81 3.20 -1.81 10.09
C MET A 81 2.97 -1.05 11.39
N ASP A 82 2.98 0.28 11.36
CA ASP A 82 2.65 1.14 12.51
C ASP A 82 1.21 0.93 12.98
N PHE A 83 0.28 0.77 12.04
CA PHE A 83 -1.12 0.46 12.35
C PHE A 83 -1.27 -0.91 13.02
N MET A 84 -0.59 -1.94 12.53
CA MET A 84 -0.58 -3.29 13.12
C MET A 84 -0.04 -3.25 14.55
N GLU A 85 1.10 -2.59 14.76
CA GLU A 85 1.74 -2.44 16.07
C GLU A 85 0.82 -1.73 17.08
N LYS A 86 0.22 -0.60 16.67
CA LYS A 86 -0.74 0.15 17.50
C LYS A 86 -2.00 -0.65 17.83
N SER A 87 -2.44 -1.53 16.91
CA SER A 87 -3.59 -2.40 17.13
C SER A 87 -3.26 -3.52 18.13
N LYS A 88 -2.12 -4.18 17.95
CA LYS A 88 -1.63 -5.20 18.87
C LYS A 88 -1.41 -4.66 20.29
N ALA A 89 -0.81 -3.46 20.41
CA ALA A 89 -0.60 -2.81 21.72
C ALA A 89 -1.91 -2.51 22.47
N LYS A 90 -3.04 -2.41 21.77
CA LYS A 90 -4.38 -2.24 22.33
C LYS A 90 -5.14 -3.56 22.48
N SER A 91 -4.51 -4.69 22.21
CA SER A 91 -5.17 -6.02 22.18
C SER A 91 -6.39 -6.05 21.25
N GLN A 92 -6.36 -5.30 20.16
CA GLN A 92 -7.40 -5.27 19.14
C GLN A 92 -7.01 -6.14 17.94
N PRO A 93 -7.86 -7.07 17.48
CA PRO A 93 -7.65 -7.71 16.19
C PRO A 93 -7.67 -6.67 15.09
N PHE A 94 -6.89 -6.88 14.02
CA PHE A 94 -6.79 -5.90 12.94
C PHE A 94 -6.94 -6.56 11.58
N PHE A 95 -7.51 -5.81 10.65
CA PHE A 95 -7.53 -6.11 9.23
C PHE A 95 -6.79 -4.99 8.49
N THR A 96 -5.74 -5.36 7.77
CA THR A 96 -4.90 -4.43 7.01
C THR A 96 -5.04 -4.71 5.52
N TYR A 97 -5.59 -3.75 4.78
CA TYR A 97 -5.62 -3.76 3.33
C TYR A 97 -4.47 -2.90 2.80
N LEU A 98 -3.56 -3.52 2.02
CA LEU A 98 -2.34 -2.89 1.53
C LEU A 98 -2.30 -2.93 -0.01
N PRO A 99 -3.12 -2.12 -0.69
CA PRO A 99 -3.23 -2.09 -2.15
C PRO A 99 -2.11 -1.27 -2.76
N TYR A 100 -0.98 -1.90 -3.03
CA TYR A 100 0.13 -1.25 -3.70
C TYR A 100 -0.23 -0.79 -5.12
N ASN A 101 0.32 0.38 -5.51
CA ASN A 101 0.12 0.94 -6.84
C ASN A 101 1.19 0.53 -7.86
N THR A 102 2.25 -0.14 -7.43
CA THR A 102 3.31 -0.67 -8.31
C THR A 102 2.99 -2.12 -8.74
N PRO A 103 3.42 -2.55 -9.91
CA PRO A 103 4.28 -1.88 -10.91
C PRO A 103 3.53 -1.06 -11.98
N HIS A 104 2.51 -0.31 -11.62
CA HIS A 104 1.79 0.58 -12.53
C HIS A 104 2.65 1.81 -12.90
N SER A 105 2.37 2.43 -14.05
CA SER A 105 2.98 3.71 -14.44
C SER A 105 2.56 4.86 -13.48
N PRO A 106 3.42 5.91 -13.31
CA PRO A 106 4.71 6.13 -13.95
C PRO A 106 5.77 5.13 -13.48
N MET A 107 6.73 4.85 -14.37
CA MET A 107 7.79 3.88 -14.07
C MET A 107 8.87 4.57 -13.22
N GLN A 108 8.66 4.55 -11.91
CA GLN A 108 9.53 5.16 -10.90
C GLN A 108 9.91 4.11 -9.85
N VAL A 109 11.17 4.06 -9.50
CA VAL A 109 11.70 3.12 -8.50
C VAL A 109 12.96 3.71 -7.89
N PRO A 110 13.30 3.44 -6.61
CA PRO A 110 14.55 3.88 -6.01
C PRO A 110 15.79 3.37 -6.77
N ASP A 111 16.83 4.19 -6.81
CA ASP A 111 18.06 3.93 -7.58
C ASP A 111 18.74 2.59 -7.23
N GLU A 112 18.64 2.16 -5.98
CA GLU A 112 19.20 0.88 -5.54
C GLU A 112 18.59 -0.33 -6.26
N TYR A 113 17.29 -0.31 -6.55
CA TYR A 113 16.59 -1.36 -7.30
C TYR A 113 16.85 -1.20 -8.80
N TRP A 114 16.78 0.04 -9.30
CA TRP A 114 17.10 0.32 -10.70
C TRP A 114 18.52 -0.13 -11.07
N GLY A 115 19.52 0.16 -10.24
CA GLY A 115 20.91 -0.23 -10.44
C GLY A 115 21.09 -1.73 -10.66
N ARG A 116 20.32 -2.55 -9.93
CA ARG A 116 20.38 -4.02 -10.06
C ARG A 116 19.83 -4.53 -11.41
N PHE A 117 18.80 -3.87 -11.96
CA PHE A 117 18.14 -4.30 -13.21
C PHE A 117 18.67 -3.61 -14.46
N SER A 118 19.18 -2.40 -14.35
CA SER A 118 19.71 -1.64 -15.50
C SER A 118 20.85 -2.36 -16.20
N GLN A 119 21.64 -3.15 -15.46
CA GLN A 119 22.82 -3.88 -15.98
C GLN A 119 22.57 -5.38 -16.18
N LYS A 120 21.44 -5.93 -15.72
CA LYS A 120 21.15 -7.37 -15.92
C LYS A 120 21.01 -7.71 -17.40
N LYS A 121 21.69 -8.78 -17.85
CA LYS A 121 21.47 -9.38 -19.18
C LYS A 121 20.12 -10.10 -19.16
N LEU A 122 19.05 -9.40 -19.50
CA LEU A 122 17.72 -9.98 -19.65
C LEU A 122 17.55 -10.45 -21.10
N LYS A 123 16.94 -11.64 -21.30
CA LYS A 123 16.51 -12.12 -22.62
C LYS A 123 15.29 -11.33 -23.07
N MET A 124 15.50 -10.11 -23.51
CA MET A 124 14.45 -9.17 -23.90
C MET A 124 14.75 -8.62 -25.30
N LYS A 125 13.71 -8.27 -26.03
CA LYS A 125 13.86 -7.43 -27.21
C LYS A 125 14.46 -6.09 -26.76
N THR A 126 15.43 -5.61 -27.51
CA THR A 126 16.29 -4.46 -27.18
C THR A 126 15.55 -3.25 -26.58
N GLY A 127 16.12 -2.68 -25.53
CA GLY A 127 15.89 -1.29 -25.11
C GLY A 127 14.70 -1.03 -24.19
N ASP A 128 14.06 -2.05 -23.62
CA ASP A 128 12.87 -1.84 -22.83
C ASP A 128 13.18 -1.39 -21.38
N ARG A 129 13.40 -0.07 -21.23
CA ARG A 129 13.58 0.56 -19.92
C ARG A 129 12.34 0.37 -19.04
N HIS A 130 11.14 0.37 -19.63
CA HIS A 130 9.88 0.15 -18.91
C HIS A 130 9.85 -1.22 -18.22
N LEU A 131 10.16 -2.29 -18.95
CA LEU A 131 10.17 -3.64 -18.37
C LEU A 131 11.23 -3.77 -17.27
N ARG A 132 12.42 -3.18 -17.45
CA ARG A 132 13.46 -3.17 -16.41
C ARG A 132 13.01 -2.44 -15.16
N CYS A 133 12.35 -1.29 -15.32
CA CYS A 133 11.79 -0.54 -14.21
C CYS A 133 10.66 -1.32 -13.51
N ALA A 134 9.77 -1.95 -14.29
CA ALA A 134 8.71 -2.80 -13.72
C ALA A 134 9.28 -3.95 -12.88
N LEU A 135 10.33 -4.62 -13.37
CA LEU A 135 11.00 -5.69 -12.60
C LEU A 135 11.66 -5.15 -11.32
N ALA A 136 12.28 -3.98 -11.39
CA ALA A 136 12.85 -3.30 -10.22
C ALA A 136 11.76 -2.89 -9.21
N MET A 137 10.61 -2.42 -9.70
CA MET A 137 9.44 -2.12 -8.86
C MET A 137 8.90 -3.39 -8.20
N CYS A 138 8.85 -4.53 -8.91
CA CYS A 138 8.46 -5.82 -8.33
C CYS A 138 9.43 -6.29 -7.22
N GLU A 139 10.74 -6.06 -7.40
CA GLU A 139 11.72 -6.39 -6.35
C GLU A 139 11.54 -5.52 -5.10
N ASN A 140 11.26 -4.22 -5.26
CA ASN A 140 10.91 -3.36 -4.12
C ASN A 140 9.61 -3.82 -3.44
N LEU A 141 8.62 -4.23 -4.22
CA LEU A 141 7.36 -4.76 -3.67
C LEU A 141 7.60 -6.04 -2.87
N ASP A 142 8.39 -6.98 -3.40
CA ASP A 142 8.76 -8.22 -2.70
C ASP A 142 9.49 -7.94 -1.37
N TYR A 143 10.45 -7.00 -1.39
CA TYR A 143 11.11 -6.51 -0.18
C TYR A 143 10.09 -5.98 0.86
N ASN A 144 9.12 -5.20 0.43
CA ASN A 144 8.10 -4.63 1.32
C ASN A 144 7.13 -5.70 1.88
N VAL A 145 6.78 -6.70 1.08
CA VAL A 145 6.03 -7.87 1.59
C VAL A 145 6.85 -8.59 2.66
N GLY A 146 8.14 -8.79 2.44
CA GLY A 146 9.05 -9.36 3.45
C GLY A 146 9.07 -8.55 4.75
N ARG A 147 9.05 -7.20 4.69
CA ARG A 147 8.93 -6.33 5.87
C ARG A 147 7.64 -6.58 6.66
N VAL A 148 6.51 -6.72 5.95
CA VAL A 148 5.21 -7.01 6.58
C VAL A 148 5.24 -8.35 7.29
N LEU A 149 5.72 -9.41 6.61
CA LEU A 149 5.82 -10.75 7.20
C LEU A 149 6.70 -10.75 8.46
N ALA A 150 7.87 -10.14 8.39
CA ALA A 150 8.76 -9.98 9.55
C ALA A 150 8.10 -9.18 10.70
N LYS A 151 7.26 -8.19 10.38
CA LYS A 151 6.51 -7.45 11.40
C LYS A 151 5.44 -8.33 12.06
N LEU A 152 4.74 -9.18 11.32
CA LEU A 152 3.76 -10.12 11.88
C LEU A 152 4.43 -11.13 12.82
N ASP A 153 5.60 -11.66 12.45
CA ASP A 153 6.42 -12.52 13.32
C ASP A 153 6.85 -11.78 14.60
N GLN A 154 7.36 -10.54 14.46
CA GLN A 154 7.77 -9.72 15.58
C GLN A 154 6.61 -9.42 16.56
N LEU A 155 5.40 -9.28 16.04
CA LEU A 155 4.19 -9.04 16.83
C LEU A 155 3.59 -10.34 17.40
N GLU A 156 4.14 -11.49 17.06
CA GLU A 156 3.63 -12.82 17.46
C GLU A 156 2.16 -13.02 17.05
N VAL A 157 1.83 -12.70 15.77
CA VAL A 157 0.48 -12.83 15.21
C VAL A 157 0.46 -13.53 13.84
N ALA A 158 1.59 -14.08 13.39
CA ALA A 158 1.70 -14.71 12.07
C ALA A 158 0.87 -16.01 11.96
N GLU A 159 0.59 -16.68 13.07
CA GLU A 159 -0.17 -17.96 13.13
C GLU A 159 -1.65 -17.75 13.49
N ASN A 160 -2.16 -16.52 13.55
CA ASN A 160 -3.54 -16.20 13.93
C ASN A 160 -4.41 -15.86 12.71
#